data_d7df0cbb60b2320f6067aaac8ee7c893
#
_entry.id   d7df0cbb60b2320f6067aaac8ee7c893
#
_cell.length_a   1.000
_cell.length_b   1.000
_cell.length_c   1.000
_cell.angle_alpha   90.00
_cell.angle_beta   90.00
_cell.angle_gamma   90.00
#
_symmetry.space_group_name_H-M   'P 1'
#
loop_
_entity.id
_entity.type
_entity.pdbx_description
1 polymer ?
#
loop_
_entity_poly.entity_id
_entity_poly.type
_entity_poly.pdbx_seq_one_letter_code
_entity_poly.pdbx_strand_id
1 'polypeptide(L)'
;GTNSWYTMSSTLLPSANNTYDIGSATYKIRDMYVDDSTIYMGDHATIKAEGTAIVVQDFKTSDMTLDNTHRDGNSVDGTSGSWTFQEGEDDLFLLNNVSGKRYKVNLTEV
;
A
#
# COMPACT_ATOMS: atom_id res chain seq x y z
N GLY A 1 24.76 -19.62 5.89
CA GLY A 1 23.81 -20.45 5.27
C GLY A 1 23.91 -20.44 3.76
N THR A 2 23.48 -21.51 3.26
CA THR A 2 23.49 -21.70 1.82
C THR A 2 22.17 -21.23 1.24
N ASN A 3 22.23 -20.46 0.17
CA ASN A 3 21.05 -20.08 -0.56
C ASN A 3 20.49 -21.27 -1.34
N SER A 4 19.21 -21.53 -1.18
CA SER A 4 18.53 -22.57 -1.96
C SER A 4 17.89 -22.02 -3.25
N TRP A 5 18.10 -20.75 -3.55
CA TRP A 5 17.60 -20.10 -4.75
C TRP A 5 18.61 -20.17 -5.89
N TYR A 6 18.12 -20.09 -7.10
CA TYR A 6 18.94 -20.18 -8.29
C TYR A 6 19.50 -18.82 -8.70
N THR A 7 20.71 -18.84 -9.26
CA THR A 7 21.22 -17.69 -9.99
C THR A 7 20.55 -17.66 -11.35
N MET A 8 19.94 -16.53 -11.69
CA MET A 8 19.21 -16.38 -12.95
C MET A 8 19.97 -15.46 -13.91
N SER A 9 20.09 -15.88 -15.15
CA SER A 9 20.62 -15.06 -16.23
C SER A 9 19.53 -14.58 -17.20
N SER A 10 18.29 -14.92 -16.92
CA SER A 10 17.15 -14.53 -17.73
C SER A 10 15.87 -14.51 -16.86
N THR A 11 14.74 -14.23 -17.48
CA THR A 11 13.44 -14.15 -16.82
C THR A 11 13.01 -15.49 -16.24
N LEU A 12 12.47 -15.47 -15.03
CA LEU A 12 11.81 -16.64 -14.43
C LEU A 12 10.37 -16.70 -14.89
N LEU A 13 10.01 -17.72 -15.64
CA LEU A 13 8.66 -17.89 -16.18
C LEU A 13 8.00 -19.17 -15.67
N PRO A 14 6.70 -19.12 -15.31
CA PRO A 14 5.94 -20.36 -15.06
C PRO A 14 5.72 -21.13 -16.35
N SER A 15 5.56 -22.44 -16.27
CA SER A 15 5.32 -23.28 -17.44
C SER A 15 3.91 -23.14 -18.02
N ALA A 16 3.00 -22.53 -17.28
CA ALA A 16 1.64 -22.26 -17.73
C ALA A 16 1.13 -20.95 -17.17
N ASN A 17 0.35 -20.22 -17.97
CA ASN A 17 -0.19 -18.93 -17.58
C ASN A 17 -1.23 -19.09 -16.48
N ASN A 18 -1.19 -18.19 -15.48
CA ASN A 18 -2.21 -18.10 -14.43
C ASN A 18 -2.51 -19.45 -13.74
N THR A 19 -1.45 -20.20 -13.41
CA THR A 19 -1.60 -21.56 -12.87
C THR A 19 -0.85 -21.77 -11.57
N TYR A 20 0.34 -21.14 -11.40
CA TYR A 20 1.22 -21.39 -10.27
C TYR A 20 1.42 -20.17 -9.40
N ASP A 21 1.64 -20.40 -8.12
CA ASP A 21 1.90 -19.39 -7.11
C ASP A 21 3.38 -19.35 -6.73
N ILE A 22 3.80 -18.24 -6.14
CA ILE A 22 5.07 -18.16 -5.40
C ILE A 22 4.72 -18.22 -3.92
N GLY A 23 5.12 -19.30 -3.26
CA GLY A 23 4.73 -19.56 -1.87
C GLY A 23 3.34 -20.15 -1.75
N SER A 24 2.87 -20.30 -0.53
CA SER A 24 1.55 -20.84 -0.21
C SER A 24 1.04 -20.26 1.10
N ALA A 25 -0.19 -20.59 1.49
CA ALA A 25 -0.75 -20.18 2.78
C ALA A 25 0.06 -20.73 3.95
N THR A 26 0.70 -21.90 3.81
CA THR A 26 1.51 -22.53 4.85
C THR A 26 2.99 -22.11 4.76
N TYR A 27 3.54 -22.00 3.55
CA TYR A 27 4.95 -21.67 3.32
C TYR A 27 5.05 -20.34 2.58
N LYS A 28 5.17 -19.26 3.34
CA LYS A 28 5.15 -17.89 2.83
C LYS A 28 6.56 -17.39 2.53
N ILE A 29 6.67 -16.55 1.51
CA ILE A 29 7.89 -15.78 1.24
C ILE A 29 8.03 -14.75 2.37
N ARG A 30 9.22 -14.66 2.96
CA ARG A 30 9.47 -13.72 4.05
C ARG A 30 9.56 -12.28 3.55
N ASP A 31 10.46 -12.01 2.62
CA ASP A 31 10.67 -10.69 2.06
C ASP A 31 10.88 -10.78 0.55
N MET A 32 10.52 -9.75 -0.16
CA MET A 32 10.78 -9.63 -1.59
C MET A 32 11.46 -8.29 -1.86
N TYR A 33 12.64 -8.32 -2.49
CA TYR A 33 13.38 -7.13 -2.86
C TYR A 33 13.20 -6.88 -4.35
N VAL A 34 12.58 -5.77 -4.68
CA VAL A 34 12.33 -5.34 -6.06
C VAL A 34 12.96 -3.96 -6.23
N ASP A 35 13.70 -3.76 -7.30
CA ASP A 35 14.31 -2.47 -7.61
C ASP A 35 13.24 -1.43 -7.99
N ASP A 36 13.67 -0.19 -8.26
CA ASP A 36 12.78 0.91 -8.69
C ASP A 36 12.10 0.57 -10.01
N SER A 37 11.09 -0.26 -9.93
CA SER A 37 10.38 -0.76 -11.10
C SER A 37 8.92 -1.01 -10.75
N THR A 38 8.24 -1.85 -11.51
CA THR A 38 6.80 -2.01 -11.46
C THR A 38 6.40 -3.45 -11.18
N ILE A 39 5.42 -3.63 -10.31
CA ILE A 39 4.72 -4.91 -10.13
C ILE A 39 3.41 -4.82 -10.91
N TYR A 40 3.21 -5.71 -11.86
CA TYR A 40 2.00 -5.78 -12.67
C TYR A 40 1.06 -6.83 -12.08
N MET A 41 -0.17 -6.40 -11.82
CA MET A 41 -1.24 -7.29 -11.37
C MET A 41 -2.36 -7.26 -12.42
N GLY A 42 -2.48 -8.33 -13.19
CA GLY A 42 -3.32 -8.35 -14.37
C GLY A 42 -2.73 -7.46 -15.46
N ASP A 43 -3.58 -6.93 -16.34
CA ASP A 43 -3.12 -6.18 -17.51
C ASP A 43 -2.96 -4.67 -17.23
N HIS A 44 -3.63 -4.14 -16.20
CA HIS A 44 -3.74 -2.69 -16.03
C HIS A 44 -3.37 -2.17 -14.65
N ALA A 45 -3.46 -3.00 -13.61
CA ALA A 45 -3.13 -2.56 -12.25
C ALA A 45 -1.63 -2.65 -12.01
N THR A 46 -1.06 -1.58 -11.45
CA THR A 46 0.38 -1.52 -11.21
C THR A 46 0.70 -0.92 -9.84
N ILE A 47 1.79 -1.40 -9.25
CA ILE A 47 2.43 -0.79 -8.09
C ILE A 47 3.88 -0.55 -8.48
N LYS A 48 4.38 0.68 -8.31
CA LYS A 48 5.78 0.97 -8.62
C LYS A 48 6.39 1.90 -7.59
N ALA A 49 7.70 1.85 -7.46
CA ALA A 49 8.45 2.78 -6.65
C ALA A 49 8.77 4.05 -7.45
N GLU A 50 8.70 5.19 -6.80
CA GLU A 50 9.10 6.49 -7.36
C GLU A 50 9.73 7.31 -6.24
N GLY A 51 11.05 7.36 -6.23
CA GLY A 51 11.80 7.93 -5.13
C GLY A 51 11.52 7.14 -3.84
N THR A 52 10.99 7.79 -2.82
CA THR A 52 10.59 7.16 -1.56
C THR A 52 9.10 6.85 -1.49
N ALA A 53 8.38 7.06 -2.57
CA ALA A 53 6.93 6.85 -2.64
C ALA A 53 6.59 5.53 -3.36
N ILE A 54 5.46 4.97 -3.00
CA ILE A 54 4.80 3.90 -3.75
C ILE A 54 3.68 4.53 -4.55
N VAL A 55 3.67 4.29 -5.86
CA VAL A 55 2.66 4.83 -6.77
C VAL A 55 1.74 3.71 -7.22
N VAL A 56 0.45 3.87 -6.97
CA VAL A 56 -0.61 3.00 -7.47
C VAL A 56 -1.50 3.80 -8.39
N GLN A 57 -1.89 3.22 -9.51
CA GLN A 57 -2.68 3.92 -10.52
C GLN A 57 -4.06 4.30 -10.00
N ASP A 58 -4.83 3.32 -9.51
CA ASP A 58 -6.13 3.53 -8.90
C ASP A 58 -6.16 2.78 -7.58
N PHE A 59 -6.48 3.49 -6.50
CA PHE A 59 -6.45 2.92 -5.16
C PHE A 59 -7.86 2.86 -4.59
N LYS A 60 -8.35 1.64 -4.36
CA LYS A 60 -9.65 1.39 -3.75
C LYS A 60 -9.46 0.76 -2.40
N THR A 61 -9.94 1.45 -1.36
CA THR A 61 -9.86 0.97 0.03
C THR A 61 -11.11 1.39 0.78
N SER A 62 -11.42 0.75 1.90
CA SER A 62 -12.50 1.18 2.78
C SER A 62 -12.03 2.31 3.69
N ASP A 63 -10.95 2.11 4.41
CA ASP A 63 -10.39 3.11 5.30
C ASP A 63 -8.99 3.52 4.83
N MET A 64 -8.66 4.80 4.96
CA MET A 64 -7.31 5.29 4.70
C MET A 64 -6.80 6.05 5.92
N THR A 65 -5.71 5.56 6.52
CA THR A 65 -5.12 6.16 7.71
C THR A 65 -3.86 6.94 7.35
N LEU A 66 -3.82 8.19 7.81
CA LEU A 66 -2.64 9.04 7.78
C LEU A 66 -2.06 9.07 9.19
N ASP A 67 -0.84 8.56 9.35
CA ASP A 67 -0.21 8.41 10.63
C ASP A 67 1.29 8.70 10.51
N ASN A 68 1.78 9.66 11.26
CA ASN A 68 3.20 10.00 11.29
C ASN A 68 3.86 9.78 12.66
N THR A 69 3.24 8.95 13.51
CA THR A 69 3.79 8.66 14.84
C THR A 69 5.11 7.89 14.81
N HIS A 70 5.45 7.33 13.64
CA HIS A 70 6.68 6.59 13.41
C HIS A 70 7.86 7.46 12.93
N ARG A 71 7.67 8.77 12.82
CA ARG A 71 8.70 9.72 12.39
C ARG A 71 8.51 11.11 13.04
N ASP A 72 9.34 12.07 12.67
CA ASP A 72 9.45 13.38 13.30
C ASP A 72 8.38 14.39 12.87
N GLY A 73 7.14 14.17 13.17
CA GLY A 73 6.09 15.15 12.91
C GLY A 73 5.88 15.52 11.43
N ASN A 74 4.90 16.38 11.16
CA ASN A 74 4.61 16.87 9.83
C ASN A 74 5.40 18.16 9.51
N SER A 75 5.47 18.51 8.23
CA SER A 75 6.25 19.65 7.75
C SER A 75 5.56 21.01 7.95
N VAL A 76 4.29 21.02 8.37
CA VAL A 76 3.52 22.26 8.51
C VAL A 76 3.67 22.85 9.91
N ASP A 77 3.40 22.06 10.95
CA ASP A 77 3.46 22.52 12.32
C ASP A 77 4.33 21.65 13.23
N GLY A 78 4.97 20.63 12.68
CA GLY A 78 5.89 19.76 13.42
C GLY A 78 5.24 18.76 14.35
N THR A 79 3.91 18.67 14.38
CA THR A 79 3.23 17.76 15.28
C THR A 79 3.02 16.37 14.67
N SER A 80 2.77 15.40 15.55
CA SER A 80 2.43 14.03 15.18
C SER A 80 0.95 13.80 15.40
N GLY A 81 0.36 12.96 14.55
CA GLY A 81 -1.05 12.63 14.66
C GLY A 81 -1.38 11.34 13.93
N SER A 82 -2.63 10.93 14.11
CA SER A 82 -3.18 9.76 13.43
C SER A 82 -4.63 10.04 13.09
N TRP A 83 -4.95 9.99 11.80
CA TRP A 83 -6.26 10.29 11.27
C TRP A 83 -6.70 9.23 10.28
N THR A 84 -7.99 8.94 10.22
CA THR A 84 -8.56 7.98 9.28
C THR A 84 -9.69 8.61 8.50
N PHE A 85 -9.63 8.51 7.16
CA PHE A 85 -10.77 8.79 6.28
C PHE A 85 -11.66 7.55 6.23
N GLN A 86 -12.97 7.76 6.34
CA GLN A 86 -13.94 6.67 6.35
C GLN A 86 -15.17 7.07 5.55
N GLU A 87 -15.64 6.17 4.72
CA GLU A 87 -16.84 6.39 3.91
C GLU A 87 -18.11 5.96 4.64
N GLY A 88 -19.17 6.76 4.52
CA GLY A 88 -20.54 6.36 4.84
C GLY A 88 -21.36 6.28 3.58
N GLU A 89 -22.65 6.01 3.70
CA GLU A 89 -23.55 5.94 2.54
C GLU A 89 -23.65 7.30 1.84
N ASP A 90 -23.82 8.37 2.60
CA ASP A 90 -24.02 9.71 2.06
C ASP A 90 -22.92 10.70 2.42
N ASP A 91 -22.09 10.38 3.39
CA ASP A 91 -21.11 11.30 3.93
C ASP A 91 -19.71 10.69 3.99
N LEU A 92 -18.72 11.56 4.01
CA LEU A 92 -17.32 11.21 4.24
C LEU A 92 -16.93 11.68 5.64
N PHE A 93 -16.24 10.83 6.39
CA PHE A 93 -15.86 11.12 7.76
C PHE A 93 -14.36 11.15 7.94
N LEU A 94 -13.93 11.91 8.92
CA LEU A 94 -12.54 12.02 9.32
C LEU A 94 -12.44 11.78 10.83
N LEU A 95 -11.69 10.76 11.22
CA LEU A 95 -11.54 10.35 12.60
C LEU A 95 -10.16 10.74 13.10
N ASN A 96 -10.11 11.42 14.26
CA ASN A 96 -8.87 11.63 14.97
C ASN A 96 -8.63 10.42 15.89
N ASN A 97 -7.66 9.59 15.56
CA ASN A 97 -7.42 8.34 16.30
C ASN A 97 -6.80 8.57 17.68
N VAL A 98 -6.21 9.74 17.91
CA VAL A 98 -5.60 10.07 19.20
C VAL A 98 -6.66 10.59 20.18
N SER A 99 -7.47 11.56 19.77
CA SER A 99 -8.51 12.14 20.62
C SER A 99 -9.80 11.30 20.65
N GLY A 100 -10.01 10.46 19.66
CA GLY A 100 -11.26 9.72 19.46
C GLY A 100 -12.40 10.55 18.89
N LYS A 101 -12.16 11.81 18.57
CA LYS A 101 -13.18 12.68 17.99
C LYS A 101 -13.42 12.35 16.53
N ARG A 102 -14.68 12.50 16.11
CA ARG A 102 -15.13 12.19 14.75
C ARG A 102 -15.69 13.45 14.11
N TYR A 103 -15.39 13.64 12.85
CA TYR A 103 -15.80 14.80 12.08
C TYR A 103 -16.46 14.37 10.79
N LYS A 104 -17.48 15.10 10.38
CA LYS A 104 -18.05 14.95 9.05
C LYS A 104 -17.37 15.96 8.12
N VAL A 105 -16.95 15.52 6.95
CA VAL A 105 -16.35 16.41 5.95
C VAL A 105 -17.48 17.21 5.29
N ASN A 106 -17.37 18.54 5.29
CA ASN A 106 -18.32 19.41 4.62
C ASN A 106 -17.98 19.48 3.13
N LEU A 107 -18.94 19.10 2.30
CA LEU A 107 -18.77 19.02 0.85
C LEU A 107 -19.78 19.95 0.16
N THR A 108 -19.37 20.52 -0.97
CA THR A 108 -20.22 21.33 -1.83
C THR A 108 -20.43 20.62 -3.16
N GLU A 109 -21.68 20.38 -3.49
CA GLU A 109 -22.02 19.78 -4.79
C GLU A 109 -21.74 20.77 -5.91
N VAL A 110 -21.14 20.27 -6.98
CA VAL A 110 -20.83 21.06 -8.17
C VAL A 110 -21.90 20.95 -9.25
#